data_249e5add94aa25829dd2cce37acf6988
#
_entry.id   249e5add94aa25829dd2cce37acf6988
#
_cell.length_a   1.000
_cell.length_b   1.000
_cell.length_c   1.000
_cell.angle_alpha   90.00
_cell.angle_beta   90.00
_cell.angle_gamma   90.00
#
_symmetry.space_group_name_H-M   'P 1'
#
loop_
_entity.id
_entity.type
_entity.pdbx_description
1 polymer ?
#
loop_
_entity_poly.entity_id
_entity_poly.type
_entity_poly.pdbx_seq_one_letter_code
_entity_poly.pdbx_strand_id
1 'polypeptide(L)'
;MPATTTPPLDCTVDQFLRQHPGGRRLLESMGLDLPAAEEADDPIAAYLTLRSRLQQCGADPEAFLRLFCAQQNDPDAAHAPLWIEANVPCALKAPLEIALGQAGEVCGNGGVPPRIVVQSENASAITSQGATLESPDAMPDLTMAAGYNTLLDHAFLHRLATPEHFAARVRPAVNAALAPYGFADPLGIYRVIGVNIFVFVVDPALARGRAAPDSWEALLAPAFSRDVAVCGMGDRVSGSLMLHVQARFGEDAVRGLGRNVRSGMHPSQVIKHLGTGHPSSPAVAVMPWFFARLADIRRPATVVWPRDGAMAMPFFQLVKRGGPESLDRFAAHLEGPEVGRVCSGAFFPSLHPDVPCPLPQEASLAWLGWDYIRQNDLAALRRRASDLYEAGRGEAPA
;
A
#
# COMPACT_ATOMS: atom_id res chain seq x y z
N MET A 1 18.79 -3.19 44.78
CA MET A 1 17.70 -3.37 43.81
C MET A 1 16.95 -2.05 43.72
N PRO A 2 16.92 -1.33 42.60
CA PRO A 2 16.06 -0.15 42.49
C PRO A 2 14.61 -0.65 42.47
N ALA A 3 13.76 -0.03 43.28
CA ALA A 3 12.34 -0.31 43.34
C ALA A 3 11.73 -0.03 41.95
N THR A 4 11.11 -1.02 41.32
CA THR A 4 10.31 -0.89 40.13
C THR A 4 9.11 0.02 40.44
N THR A 5 9.24 1.30 40.17
CA THR A 5 8.12 2.25 40.31
C THR A 5 7.17 2.03 39.19
N THR A 6 6.00 1.47 39.47
CA THR A 6 4.86 1.42 38.55
C THR A 6 4.59 2.85 38.07
N PRO A 7 4.57 3.13 36.76
CA PRO A 7 4.36 4.49 36.28
C PRO A 7 2.97 4.97 36.69
N PRO A 8 2.83 6.20 37.18
CA PRO A 8 1.53 6.74 37.52
C PRO A 8 0.73 6.97 36.21
N LEU A 9 -0.42 6.31 36.06
CA LEU A 9 -1.33 6.55 34.95
C LEU A 9 -1.90 7.99 34.93
N ASP A 10 -1.72 8.70 36.04
CA ASP A 10 -2.19 10.08 36.23
C ASP A 10 -1.17 11.14 35.75
N CYS A 11 0.04 10.73 35.32
CA CYS A 11 0.97 11.64 34.63
C CYS A 11 0.53 11.88 33.18
N THR A 12 1.00 12.97 32.57
CA THR A 12 0.81 13.20 31.15
C THR A 12 1.69 12.26 30.31
N VAL A 13 1.34 12.05 29.03
CA VAL A 13 2.14 11.23 28.12
C VAL A 13 3.58 11.75 28.02
N ASP A 14 3.74 13.06 27.97
CA ASP A 14 5.04 13.73 27.94
C ASP A 14 5.88 13.49 29.20
N GLN A 15 5.25 13.54 30.37
CA GLN A 15 5.92 13.23 31.63
C GLN A 15 6.37 11.77 31.69
N PHE A 16 5.49 10.86 31.22
CA PHE A 16 5.79 9.45 31.11
C PHE A 16 6.98 9.19 30.19
N LEU A 17 6.98 9.75 28.98
CA LEU A 17 8.05 9.53 27.99
C LEU A 17 9.39 10.13 28.42
N ARG A 18 9.39 11.27 29.14
CA ARG A 18 10.62 11.81 29.72
C ARG A 18 11.24 10.88 30.77
N GLN A 19 10.42 10.21 31.57
CA GLN A 19 10.89 9.26 32.60
C GLN A 19 11.20 7.88 32.01
N HIS A 20 10.50 7.49 30.94
CA HIS A 20 10.55 6.17 30.31
C HIS A 20 10.61 6.29 28.78
N PRO A 21 11.75 6.72 28.19
CA PRO A 21 11.87 6.90 26.74
C PRO A 21 11.53 5.64 25.92
N GLY A 22 11.86 4.45 26.44
CA GLY A 22 11.52 3.15 25.84
C GLY A 22 10.03 2.82 25.82
N GLY A 23 9.20 3.57 26.58
CA GLY A 23 7.76 3.38 26.61
C GLY A 23 7.01 3.90 25.40
N ARG A 24 7.65 4.71 24.54
CA ARG A 24 7.04 5.26 23.30
C ARG A 24 6.48 4.16 22.41
N ARG A 25 7.29 3.15 22.09
CA ARG A 25 6.90 2.04 21.25
C ARG A 25 5.70 1.27 21.80
N LEU A 26 5.65 1.05 23.10
CA LEU A 26 4.51 0.38 23.74
C LEU A 26 3.24 1.23 23.60
N LEU A 27 3.31 2.54 23.82
CA LEU A 27 2.18 3.45 23.66
C LEU A 27 1.66 3.46 22.21
N GLU A 28 2.55 3.56 21.24
CA GLU A 28 2.23 3.52 19.81
C GLU A 28 1.60 2.17 19.42
N SER A 29 2.13 1.06 19.92
CA SER A 29 1.56 -0.27 19.70
C SER A 29 0.15 -0.44 20.29
N MET A 30 -0.19 0.33 21.31
CA MET A 30 -1.53 0.34 21.92
C MET A 30 -2.48 1.38 21.31
N GLY A 31 -2.07 2.07 20.27
CA GLY A 31 -2.93 2.95 19.49
C GLY A 31 -2.82 4.43 19.82
N LEU A 32 -1.87 4.85 20.64
CA LEU A 32 -1.61 6.28 20.82
C LEU A 32 -0.85 6.80 19.59
N ASP A 33 -1.45 7.79 18.94
CA ASP A 33 -0.75 8.62 17.98
C ASP A 33 0.09 9.64 18.75
N LEU A 34 1.42 9.52 18.62
CA LEU A 34 2.38 10.37 19.31
C LEU A 34 3.09 11.22 18.25
N PRO A 35 2.72 12.50 18.08
CA PRO A 35 3.39 13.36 17.13
C PRO A 35 4.89 13.46 17.43
N ALA A 36 5.68 13.76 16.39
CA ALA A 36 7.09 14.10 16.57
C ALA A 36 7.21 15.31 17.52
N ALA A 37 8.30 15.38 18.29
CA ALA A 37 8.46 16.33 19.39
C ALA A 37 8.32 17.82 19.00
N GLU A 38 8.30 18.15 17.72
CA GLU A 38 8.17 19.51 17.19
C GLU A 38 6.76 19.88 16.70
N GLU A 39 5.81 18.92 16.62
CA GLU A 39 4.46 19.13 16.07
C GLU A 39 3.33 19.08 17.12
N ALA A 40 3.64 19.22 18.41
CA ALA A 40 2.66 19.17 19.48
C ALA A 40 1.84 20.46 19.58
N ASP A 41 1.02 20.75 18.57
CA ASP A 41 0.08 21.89 18.52
C ASP A 41 -1.33 21.57 19.05
N ASP A 42 -1.52 20.43 19.74
CA ASP A 42 -2.78 20.18 20.46
C ASP A 42 -2.62 20.58 21.94
N PRO A 43 -3.03 21.79 22.32
CA PRO A 43 -2.88 22.27 23.69
C PRO A 43 -3.68 21.44 24.70
N ILE A 44 -4.71 20.69 24.26
CA ILE A 44 -5.52 19.83 25.13
C ILE A 44 -4.78 18.52 25.39
N ALA A 45 -4.11 17.96 24.39
CA ALA A 45 -3.36 16.70 24.53
C ALA A 45 -2.26 16.78 25.60
N ALA A 46 -1.66 17.96 25.79
CA ALA A 46 -0.62 18.21 26.77
C ALA A 46 -1.11 18.11 28.24
N TYR A 47 -2.42 18.24 28.48
CA TYR A 47 -3.02 18.19 29.82
C TYR A 47 -3.72 16.86 30.11
N LEU A 48 -3.91 15.98 29.12
CA LEU A 48 -4.55 14.70 29.33
C LEU A 48 -3.58 13.72 29.99
N THR A 49 -4.11 12.99 30.98
CA THR A 49 -3.35 11.92 31.64
C THR A 49 -3.13 10.74 30.68
N LEU A 50 -2.09 9.97 30.93
CA LEU A 50 -1.80 8.73 30.21
C LEU A 50 -3.01 7.78 30.20
N ARG A 51 -3.71 7.66 31.36
CA ARG A 51 -4.96 6.90 31.47
C ARG A 51 -6.01 7.39 30.47
N SER A 52 -6.27 8.70 30.44
CA SER A 52 -7.28 9.28 29.54
C SER A 52 -6.93 9.10 28.08
N ARG A 53 -5.66 9.24 27.72
CA ARG A 53 -5.18 9.04 26.35
C ARG A 53 -5.33 7.59 25.88
N LEU A 54 -4.95 6.62 26.76
CA LEU A 54 -5.15 5.20 26.46
C LEU A 54 -6.63 4.86 26.27
N GLN A 55 -7.51 5.36 27.12
CA GLN A 55 -8.96 5.13 26.99
C GLN A 55 -9.53 5.76 25.71
N GLN A 56 -9.07 6.94 25.31
CA GLN A 56 -9.49 7.60 24.05
C GLN A 56 -9.15 6.78 22.80
N CYS A 57 -8.03 6.08 22.79
CA CYS A 57 -7.66 5.20 21.69
C CYS A 57 -8.21 3.76 21.83
N GLY A 58 -9.06 3.52 22.84
CA GLY A 58 -9.67 2.21 23.08
C GLY A 58 -8.76 1.19 23.76
N ALA A 59 -7.61 1.62 24.28
CA ALA A 59 -6.69 0.77 24.99
C ALA A 59 -7.06 0.65 26.48
N ASP A 60 -6.83 -0.54 27.09
CA ASP A 60 -6.99 -0.76 28.52
C ASP A 60 -5.75 -0.25 29.28
N PRO A 61 -5.88 0.78 30.15
CA PRO A 61 -4.78 1.30 30.93
C PRO A 61 -4.10 0.26 31.84
N GLU A 62 -4.87 -0.69 32.37
CA GLU A 62 -4.33 -1.73 33.24
C GLU A 62 -3.55 -2.79 32.44
N ALA A 63 -3.98 -3.06 31.18
CA ALA A 63 -3.21 -3.88 30.26
C ALA A 63 -1.87 -3.21 29.92
N PHE A 64 -1.88 -1.89 29.66
CA PHE A 64 -0.65 -1.11 29.48
C PHE A 64 0.31 -1.27 30.65
N LEU A 65 -0.17 -1.09 31.91
CA LEU A 65 0.68 -1.23 33.09
C LEU A 65 1.27 -2.64 33.20
N ARG A 66 0.47 -3.67 32.98
CA ARG A 66 0.98 -5.06 32.99
C ARG A 66 2.12 -5.27 32.00
N LEU A 67 1.93 -4.80 30.76
CA LEU A 67 2.94 -4.92 29.70
C LEU A 67 4.18 -4.09 29.99
N PHE A 68 4.00 -2.85 30.46
CA PHE A 68 5.12 -1.98 30.83
C PHE A 68 5.94 -2.54 31.99
N CYS A 69 5.28 -3.03 33.05
CA CYS A 69 5.96 -3.66 34.17
C CYS A 69 6.67 -4.97 33.78
N ALA A 70 6.06 -5.78 32.90
CA ALA A 70 6.72 -6.97 32.37
C ALA A 70 7.98 -6.62 31.58
N GLN A 71 7.93 -5.60 30.73
CA GLN A 71 9.06 -5.11 29.95
C GLN A 71 10.21 -4.56 30.82
N GLN A 72 9.89 -3.95 31.97
CA GLN A 72 10.91 -3.47 32.94
C GLN A 72 11.59 -4.62 33.69
N ASN A 73 10.87 -5.71 33.96
CA ASN A 73 11.38 -6.85 34.73
C ASN A 73 12.16 -7.85 33.87
N ASP A 74 11.90 -7.88 32.58
CA ASP A 74 12.61 -8.68 31.57
C ASP A 74 12.72 -7.87 30.29
N PRO A 75 13.82 -7.10 30.14
CA PRO A 75 14.03 -6.29 28.91
C PRO A 75 14.10 -7.11 27.63
N ASP A 76 14.43 -8.41 27.72
CA ASP A 76 14.50 -9.35 26.60
C ASP A 76 13.15 -10.04 26.33
N ALA A 77 12.25 -10.06 27.32
CA ALA A 77 10.88 -10.55 27.14
C ALA A 77 9.99 -9.44 26.57
N ALA A 78 10.14 -9.12 25.31
CA ALA A 78 9.35 -8.13 24.61
C ALA A 78 7.88 -8.58 24.47
N HIS A 79 7.06 -8.40 25.52
CA HIS A 79 5.63 -8.69 25.53
C HIS A 79 4.79 -7.50 25.04
N ALA A 80 5.39 -6.55 24.33
CA ALA A 80 4.63 -5.54 23.60
C ALA A 80 3.82 -6.22 22.50
N PRO A 81 2.55 -5.82 22.29
CA PRO A 81 1.78 -6.33 21.16
C PRO A 81 2.52 -6.01 19.87
N LEU A 82 2.54 -6.97 18.93
CA LEU A 82 3.03 -6.71 17.58
C LEU A 82 2.23 -5.57 16.96
N TRP A 83 2.92 -4.63 16.34
CA TRP A 83 2.28 -3.58 15.57
C TRP A 83 2.33 -3.92 14.08
N ILE A 84 1.17 -4.19 13.51
CA ILE A 84 0.98 -4.55 12.11
C ILE A 84 0.19 -3.43 11.43
N GLU A 85 0.73 -2.85 10.37
CA GLU A 85 0.02 -1.88 9.54
C GLU A 85 -0.07 -2.36 8.10
N ALA A 86 -1.30 -2.51 7.61
CA ALA A 86 -1.59 -2.99 6.28
C ALA A 86 -2.26 -1.89 5.45
N ASN A 87 -1.49 -1.24 4.58
CA ASN A 87 -2.00 -0.32 3.58
C ASN A 87 -2.25 -1.07 2.27
N VAL A 88 -3.50 -1.42 2.04
CA VAL A 88 -3.91 -2.39 1.03
C VAL A 88 -4.82 -1.77 -0.04
N PRO A 89 -4.86 -2.33 -1.26
CA PRO A 89 -5.85 -1.94 -2.25
C PRO A 89 -7.27 -2.06 -1.70
N CYS A 90 -8.14 -1.09 -2.01
CA CYS A 90 -9.51 -1.02 -1.48
C CYS A 90 -10.29 -2.34 -1.62
N ALA A 91 -10.08 -3.06 -2.72
CA ALA A 91 -10.72 -4.34 -2.99
C ALA A 91 -10.30 -5.47 -2.01
N LEU A 92 -9.08 -5.37 -1.47
CA LEU A 92 -8.53 -6.34 -0.53
C LEU A 92 -8.77 -5.98 0.93
N LYS A 93 -9.25 -4.75 1.24
CA LYS A 93 -9.36 -4.29 2.62
C LYS A 93 -10.16 -5.26 3.49
N ALA A 94 -11.43 -5.48 3.18
CA ALA A 94 -12.29 -6.32 4.00
C ALA A 94 -11.83 -7.80 4.07
N PRO A 95 -11.47 -8.48 2.96
CA PRO A 95 -11.00 -9.85 3.05
C PRO A 95 -9.67 -10.01 3.76
N LEU A 96 -8.74 -9.05 3.62
CA LEU A 96 -7.47 -9.09 4.35
C LEU A 96 -7.63 -8.72 5.82
N GLU A 97 -8.55 -7.83 6.18
CA GLU A 97 -8.87 -7.52 7.57
C GLU A 97 -9.29 -8.77 8.35
N ILE A 98 -10.11 -9.63 7.72
CA ILE A 98 -10.51 -10.93 8.28
C ILE A 98 -9.29 -11.87 8.40
N ALA A 99 -8.51 -12.01 7.33
CA ALA A 99 -7.36 -12.91 7.31
C ALA A 99 -6.26 -12.48 8.31
N LEU A 100 -6.01 -11.18 8.44
CA LEU A 100 -5.06 -10.63 9.40
C LEU A 100 -5.55 -10.82 10.84
N GLY A 101 -6.86 -10.65 11.10
CA GLY A 101 -7.46 -10.93 12.40
C GLY A 101 -7.26 -12.38 12.83
N GLN A 102 -7.57 -13.33 11.94
CA GLN A 102 -7.35 -14.77 12.17
C GLN A 102 -5.87 -15.10 12.42
N ALA A 103 -4.97 -14.52 11.62
CA ALA A 103 -3.52 -14.66 11.85
C ALA A 103 -3.10 -14.12 13.22
N GLY A 104 -3.69 -13.00 13.64
CA GLY A 104 -3.43 -12.38 14.94
C GLY A 104 -3.83 -13.25 16.12
N GLU A 105 -4.95 -13.99 16.02
CA GLU A 105 -5.39 -14.92 17.06
C GLU A 105 -4.39 -16.09 17.24
N VAL A 106 -3.81 -16.56 16.13
CA VAL A 106 -2.87 -17.70 16.14
C VAL A 106 -1.43 -17.28 16.49
N CYS A 107 -1.03 -16.07 16.08
CA CYS A 107 0.35 -15.60 16.16
C CYS A 107 0.57 -14.55 17.26
N GLY A 108 -0.35 -14.39 18.22
CA GLY A 108 -0.18 -13.45 19.34
C GLY A 108 1.12 -13.65 20.09
N ASN A 109 1.75 -12.59 20.55
CA ASN A 109 3.00 -12.61 21.30
C ASN A 109 2.72 -12.82 22.80
N GLY A 110 3.11 -13.96 23.38
CA GLY A 110 2.90 -14.25 24.80
C GLY A 110 1.44 -14.18 25.25
N GLY A 111 0.46 -14.46 24.36
CA GLY A 111 -0.97 -14.34 24.65
C GLY A 111 -1.54 -12.92 24.49
N VAL A 112 -0.73 -11.95 24.05
CA VAL A 112 -1.16 -10.60 23.74
C VAL A 112 -1.49 -10.51 22.25
N PRO A 113 -2.73 -10.13 21.87
CA PRO A 113 -3.09 -10.01 20.48
C PRO A 113 -2.31 -8.86 19.81
N PRO A 114 -1.92 -9.00 18.53
CA PRO A 114 -1.28 -7.93 17.80
C PRO A 114 -2.24 -6.74 17.60
N ARG A 115 -1.69 -5.54 17.58
CA ARG A 115 -2.39 -4.37 17.07
C ARG A 115 -2.35 -4.42 15.55
N ILE A 116 -3.49 -4.59 14.91
CA ILE A 116 -3.61 -4.64 13.45
C ILE A 116 -4.41 -3.42 12.98
N VAL A 117 -3.79 -2.62 12.11
CA VAL A 117 -4.41 -1.46 11.45
C VAL A 117 -4.50 -1.73 9.96
N VAL A 118 -5.70 -1.80 9.42
CA VAL A 118 -5.92 -2.02 7.98
C VAL A 118 -6.48 -0.75 7.35
N GLN A 119 -5.74 -0.16 6.43
CA GLN A 119 -6.11 1.07 5.74
C GLN A 119 -6.17 0.84 4.23
N SER A 120 -6.93 1.68 3.54
CA SER A 120 -6.90 1.71 2.08
C SER A 120 -5.68 2.49 1.58
N GLU A 121 -5.22 2.21 0.37
CA GLU A 121 -4.19 2.98 -0.31
C GLU A 121 -4.42 4.50 -0.16
N ASN A 122 -3.34 5.23 0.11
CA ASN A 122 -3.29 6.69 0.33
C ASN A 122 -3.83 7.21 1.68
N ALA A 123 -4.20 6.34 2.62
CA ALA A 123 -4.61 6.75 3.97
C ALA A 123 -3.50 6.59 5.02
N SER A 124 -2.43 5.86 4.72
CA SER A 124 -1.34 5.59 5.66
C SER A 124 -0.28 6.68 5.65
N ALA A 125 0.08 7.17 6.83
CA ALA A 125 1.23 8.06 7.02
C ALA A 125 2.55 7.36 6.61
N ILE A 126 2.70 6.08 6.92
CA ILE A 126 3.92 5.30 6.61
C ILE A 126 4.21 5.29 5.11
N THR A 127 3.19 5.02 4.28
CA THR A 127 3.37 4.98 2.81
C THR A 127 3.46 6.35 2.15
N SER A 128 3.09 7.43 2.84
CA SER A 128 3.24 8.81 2.36
C SER A 128 4.50 9.50 2.88
N GLN A 129 5.06 9.06 4.01
CA GLN A 129 6.20 9.67 4.68
C GLN A 129 7.46 8.80 4.72
N GLY A 130 7.48 7.65 4.05
CA GLY A 130 8.62 6.72 4.08
C GLY A 130 9.98 7.38 3.78
N ALA A 131 10.00 8.37 2.90
CA ALA A 131 11.21 9.11 2.56
C ALA A 131 11.78 9.96 3.72
N THR A 132 10.94 10.38 4.67
CA THR A 132 11.32 11.22 5.82
C THR A 132 11.59 10.42 7.10
N LEU A 133 11.28 9.13 7.12
CA LEU A 133 11.56 8.27 8.25
C LEU A 133 13.06 8.21 8.53
N GLU A 134 13.47 8.52 9.74
CA GLU A 134 14.87 8.54 10.14
C GLU A 134 15.34 7.19 10.71
N SER A 135 14.44 6.45 11.34
CA SER A 135 14.71 5.16 11.96
C SER A 135 13.61 4.15 11.66
N PRO A 136 13.94 2.85 11.53
CA PRO A 136 12.92 1.81 11.45
C PRO A 136 12.10 1.67 12.73
N ASP A 137 12.55 2.25 13.86
CA ASP A 137 11.83 2.19 15.13
C ASP A 137 10.49 2.92 15.07
N ALA A 138 10.38 3.95 14.21
CA ALA A 138 9.13 4.65 13.95
C ALA A 138 8.14 3.88 13.07
N MET A 139 8.54 2.71 12.56
CA MET A 139 7.67 1.88 11.71
C MET A 139 6.99 0.77 12.51
N PRO A 140 5.86 0.22 11.99
CA PRO A 140 5.29 -1.05 12.48
C PRO A 140 6.29 -2.21 12.43
N ASP A 141 6.05 -3.25 13.23
CA ASP A 141 6.86 -4.47 13.18
C ASP A 141 6.70 -5.17 11.82
N LEU A 142 5.50 -5.07 11.25
CA LEU A 142 5.22 -5.49 9.88
C LEU A 142 4.39 -4.42 9.17
N THR A 143 4.87 -4.01 7.99
CA THR A 143 4.19 -3.05 7.12
C THR A 143 3.83 -3.71 5.81
N MET A 144 2.55 -3.70 5.42
CA MET A 144 2.11 -4.09 4.08
C MET A 144 1.82 -2.85 3.24
N ALA A 145 2.20 -2.88 1.98
CA ALA A 145 1.95 -1.78 1.05
C ALA A 145 1.84 -2.26 -0.40
N ALA A 146 1.16 -1.48 -1.23
CA ALA A 146 1.01 -1.74 -2.65
C ALA A 146 1.46 -0.54 -3.50
N GLY A 147 1.86 -0.82 -4.74
CA GLY A 147 2.22 0.21 -5.70
C GLY A 147 3.59 0.86 -5.48
N TYR A 148 3.85 1.89 -6.26
CA TYR A 148 5.11 2.65 -6.19
C TYR A 148 4.97 3.80 -5.20
N ASN A 149 4.90 3.48 -3.91
CA ASN A 149 4.79 4.43 -2.79
C ASN A 149 6.17 4.87 -2.26
N THR A 150 6.20 5.69 -1.20
CA THR A 150 7.45 6.27 -0.67
C THR A 150 8.39 5.26 -0.01
N LEU A 151 7.92 4.05 0.32
CA LEU A 151 8.78 2.95 0.78
C LEU A 151 9.66 2.37 -0.34
N LEU A 152 9.42 2.76 -1.60
CA LEU A 152 10.27 2.42 -2.76
C LEU A 152 11.07 3.63 -3.24
N ASP A 153 11.07 4.75 -2.53
CA ASP A 153 11.87 5.92 -2.87
C ASP A 153 13.34 5.69 -2.52
N HIS A 154 14.21 6.30 -3.31
CA HIS A 154 15.66 6.19 -3.16
C HIS A 154 16.14 6.44 -1.73
N ALA A 155 15.59 7.47 -1.06
CA ALA A 155 15.93 7.80 0.31
C ALA A 155 15.61 6.65 1.29
N PHE A 156 14.45 6.01 1.16
CA PHE A 156 14.08 4.87 2.00
C PHE A 156 14.89 3.61 1.64
N LEU A 157 15.01 3.31 0.35
CA LEU A 157 15.74 2.14 -0.15
C LEU A 157 17.18 2.07 0.35
N HIS A 158 17.90 3.20 0.27
CA HIS A 158 19.32 3.23 0.60
C HIS A 158 19.61 3.44 2.08
N ARG A 159 18.68 4.01 2.83
CA ARG A 159 18.87 4.29 4.26
C ARG A 159 18.28 3.23 5.15
N LEU A 160 17.06 2.77 4.86
CA LEU A 160 16.31 1.92 5.76
C LEU A 160 16.05 0.51 5.23
N ALA A 161 15.80 0.34 3.92
CA ALA A 161 15.45 -0.96 3.35
C ALA A 161 16.70 -1.87 3.20
N THR A 162 17.33 -2.19 4.31
CA THR A 162 18.55 -3.01 4.39
C THR A 162 18.33 -4.27 5.23
N PRO A 163 19.15 -5.32 5.06
CA PRO A 163 19.09 -6.52 5.90
C PRO A 163 19.41 -6.27 7.38
N GLU A 164 19.96 -5.10 7.71
CA GLU A 164 20.21 -4.70 9.11
C GLU A 164 18.89 -4.35 9.81
N HIS A 165 17.94 -3.77 9.09
CA HIS A 165 16.69 -3.27 9.63
C HIS A 165 15.51 -4.20 9.36
N PHE A 166 15.49 -4.88 8.22
CA PHE A 166 14.39 -5.76 7.82
C PHE A 166 14.85 -7.20 7.62
N ALA A 167 13.99 -8.14 8.01
CA ALA A 167 14.21 -9.56 7.87
C ALA A 167 14.13 -9.97 6.39
N ALA A 168 15.28 -10.14 5.75
CA ALA A 168 15.37 -10.56 4.36
C ALA A 168 14.99 -12.04 4.23
N ARG A 169 14.12 -12.35 3.26
CA ARG A 169 13.75 -13.71 2.90
C ARG A 169 13.54 -13.81 1.38
N VAL A 170 14.53 -14.38 0.71
CA VAL A 170 14.40 -14.68 -0.72
C VAL A 170 13.40 -15.84 -0.89
N ARG A 171 12.39 -15.64 -1.72
CA ARG A 171 11.38 -16.65 -2.00
C ARG A 171 11.98 -17.75 -2.91
N PRO A 172 11.98 -19.02 -2.48
CA PRO A 172 12.65 -20.10 -3.24
C PRO A 172 11.89 -20.48 -4.52
N ALA A 173 10.58 -20.29 -4.53
CA ALA A 173 9.72 -20.56 -5.67
C ALA A 173 8.57 -19.54 -5.74
N VAL A 174 8.19 -19.18 -6.94
CA VAL A 174 7.07 -18.28 -7.23
C VAL A 174 6.09 -18.97 -8.17
N ASN A 175 4.86 -18.46 -8.18
CA ASN A 175 3.84 -18.95 -9.12
C ASN A 175 4.36 -18.93 -10.56
N ALA A 176 4.21 -20.03 -11.27
CA ALA A 176 4.77 -20.24 -12.61
C ALA A 176 4.31 -19.16 -13.62
N ALA A 177 3.07 -18.67 -13.49
CA ALA A 177 2.54 -17.61 -14.35
C ALA A 177 3.18 -16.23 -14.09
N LEU A 178 3.74 -16.02 -12.89
CA LEU A 178 4.39 -14.75 -12.49
C LEU A 178 5.92 -14.82 -12.54
N ALA A 179 6.50 -16.01 -12.58
CA ALA A 179 7.95 -16.20 -12.59
C ALA A 179 8.69 -15.41 -13.70
N PRO A 180 8.17 -15.33 -14.94
CA PRO A 180 8.85 -14.60 -16.01
C PRO A 180 9.00 -13.10 -15.76
N TYR A 181 8.19 -12.53 -14.87
CA TYR A 181 8.16 -11.08 -14.63
C TYR A 181 9.11 -10.61 -13.53
N GLY A 182 9.69 -11.50 -12.74
CA GLY A 182 10.67 -11.13 -11.71
C GLY A 182 10.12 -10.28 -10.57
N PHE A 183 8.88 -10.51 -10.13
CA PHE A 183 8.28 -9.76 -9.01
C PHE A 183 8.94 -10.05 -7.66
N ALA A 184 9.53 -11.24 -7.47
CA ALA A 184 10.22 -11.56 -6.24
C ALA A 184 11.45 -10.66 -6.09
N ASP A 185 11.58 -10.00 -4.93
CA ASP A 185 12.74 -9.17 -4.63
C ASP A 185 13.99 -10.04 -4.50
N PRO A 186 15.04 -9.85 -5.33
CA PRO A 186 16.26 -10.66 -5.25
C PRO A 186 17.02 -10.49 -3.91
N LEU A 187 16.82 -9.37 -3.21
CA LEU A 187 17.38 -9.16 -1.87
C LEU A 187 16.45 -9.69 -0.77
N GLY A 188 15.22 -10.04 -1.08
CA GLY A 188 14.24 -10.60 -0.15
C GLY A 188 13.73 -9.62 0.92
N ILE A 189 14.07 -8.34 0.85
CA ILE A 189 13.64 -7.31 1.80
C ILE A 189 12.16 -6.99 1.60
N TYR A 190 11.77 -6.76 0.34
CA TYR A 190 10.38 -6.58 -0.06
C TYR A 190 9.77 -7.95 -0.36
N ARG A 191 9.07 -8.50 0.61
CA ARG A 191 8.47 -9.82 0.52
C ARG A 191 7.13 -9.72 -0.21
N VAL A 192 7.17 -9.85 -1.54
CA VAL A 192 6.00 -9.67 -2.41
C VAL A 192 5.00 -10.80 -2.20
N ILE A 193 3.76 -10.44 -1.91
CA ILE A 193 2.63 -11.35 -1.65
C ILE A 193 1.80 -11.55 -2.92
N GLY A 194 1.55 -10.46 -3.65
CA GLY A 194 0.73 -10.47 -4.85
C GLY A 194 0.99 -9.27 -5.75
N VAL A 195 0.19 -9.14 -6.80
CA VAL A 195 0.37 -8.13 -7.85
C VAL A 195 -0.94 -7.39 -8.08
N ASN A 196 -0.92 -6.06 -8.01
CA ASN A 196 -2.02 -5.19 -8.42
C ASN A 196 -1.89 -4.88 -9.91
N ILE A 197 -2.92 -5.17 -10.69
CA ILE A 197 -2.90 -5.08 -12.16
C ILE A 197 -3.94 -4.08 -12.62
N PHE A 198 -3.57 -3.22 -13.59
CA PHE A 198 -4.43 -2.23 -14.21
C PHE A 198 -4.68 -2.57 -15.65
N VAL A 199 -5.97 -2.54 -16.05
CA VAL A 199 -6.46 -2.81 -17.38
C VAL A 199 -7.35 -1.67 -17.87
N PHE A 200 -7.78 -1.70 -19.13
CA PHE A 200 -8.72 -0.73 -19.66
C PHE A 200 -10.14 -1.28 -19.59
N VAL A 201 -11.08 -0.38 -19.33
CA VAL A 201 -12.52 -0.63 -19.44
C VAL A 201 -13.08 0.37 -20.42
N VAL A 202 -13.73 -0.12 -21.46
CA VAL A 202 -14.28 0.69 -22.56
C VAL A 202 -15.80 0.63 -22.50
N ASP A 203 -16.43 1.80 -22.48
CA ASP A 203 -17.87 1.93 -22.66
C ASP A 203 -18.18 2.01 -24.17
N PRO A 204 -18.76 0.97 -24.80
CA PRO A 204 -18.98 0.94 -26.23
C PRO A 204 -19.97 2.02 -26.72
N ALA A 205 -20.90 2.46 -25.85
CA ALA A 205 -21.83 3.53 -26.18
C ALA A 205 -21.14 4.90 -26.30
N LEU A 206 -20.11 5.14 -25.47
CA LEU A 206 -19.32 6.37 -25.44
C LEU A 206 -18.15 6.33 -26.43
N ALA A 207 -17.73 5.14 -26.86
CA ALA A 207 -16.67 4.98 -27.85
C ALA A 207 -17.05 5.57 -29.21
N ARG A 208 -18.35 5.75 -29.53
CA ARG A 208 -18.86 6.40 -30.74
C ARG A 208 -18.28 5.80 -32.03
N GLY A 209 -18.15 4.49 -32.10
CA GLY A 209 -17.58 3.78 -33.24
C GLY A 209 -16.05 3.81 -33.35
N ARG A 210 -15.33 4.45 -32.41
CA ARG A 210 -13.87 4.33 -32.33
C ARG A 210 -13.49 2.91 -31.87
N ALA A 211 -12.41 2.39 -32.40
CA ALA A 211 -11.82 1.15 -31.90
C ALA A 211 -11.39 1.33 -30.43
N ALA A 212 -11.63 0.31 -29.63
CA ALA A 212 -11.08 0.28 -28.26
C ALA A 212 -9.55 0.35 -28.31
N PRO A 213 -8.88 1.12 -27.41
CA PRO A 213 -7.42 1.12 -27.36
C PRO A 213 -6.95 -0.26 -26.88
N ASP A 214 -6.14 -0.94 -27.68
CA ASP A 214 -5.61 -2.28 -27.40
C ASP A 214 -4.22 -2.24 -26.75
N SER A 215 -3.68 -1.05 -26.54
CA SER A 215 -2.34 -0.81 -26.01
C SER A 215 -2.27 0.54 -25.30
N TRP A 216 -1.27 0.73 -24.45
CA TRP A 216 -0.97 2.03 -23.86
C TRP A 216 -0.67 3.08 -24.92
N GLU A 217 0.10 2.72 -25.95
CA GLU A 217 0.38 3.62 -27.07
C GLU A 217 -0.90 4.13 -27.73
N ALA A 218 -1.85 3.23 -27.99
CA ALA A 218 -3.15 3.60 -28.55
C ALA A 218 -3.96 4.50 -27.59
N LEU A 219 -3.96 4.20 -26.28
CA LEU A 219 -4.64 5.00 -25.26
C LEU A 219 -4.08 6.43 -25.18
N LEU A 220 -2.77 6.58 -25.36
CA LEU A 220 -2.06 7.86 -25.29
C LEU A 220 -2.18 8.69 -26.58
N ALA A 221 -2.72 8.13 -27.65
CA ALA A 221 -2.95 8.83 -28.91
C ALA A 221 -3.98 9.96 -28.76
N PRO A 222 -3.91 11.04 -29.58
CA PRO A 222 -4.83 12.19 -29.51
C PRO A 222 -6.31 11.84 -29.71
N ALA A 223 -6.61 10.68 -30.33
CA ALA A 223 -7.97 10.18 -30.54
C ALA A 223 -8.80 10.04 -29.25
N PHE A 224 -8.15 9.96 -28.09
CA PHE A 224 -8.77 9.85 -26.76
C PHE A 224 -8.68 11.15 -25.96
N SER A 225 -8.44 12.29 -26.60
CA SER A 225 -8.35 13.59 -25.93
C SER A 225 -9.58 13.87 -25.07
N ARG A 226 -9.36 14.16 -23.77
CA ARG A 226 -10.40 14.41 -22.75
C ARG A 226 -11.46 13.29 -22.64
N ASP A 227 -11.10 12.04 -22.94
CA ASP A 227 -12.04 10.93 -22.96
C ASP A 227 -11.56 9.69 -22.19
N VAL A 228 -10.57 9.88 -21.33
CA VAL A 228 -10.02 8.85 -20.44
C VAL A 228 -10.28 9.22 -18.97
N ALA A 229 -10.69 8.25 -18.15
CA ALA A 229 -10.61 8.33 -16.70
C ALA A 229 -9.49 7.43 -16.17
N VAL A 230 -8.83 7.88 -15.12
CA VAL A 230 -7.82 7.09 -14.41
C VAL A 230 -8.12 7.08 -12.92
N CYS A 231 -7.54 6.11 -12.17
CA CYS A 231 -7.67 6.11 -10.72
C CYS A 231 -7.19 7.42 -10.12
N GLY A 232 -8.05 8.03 -9.30
CA GLY A 232 -7.77 9.32 -8.71
C GLY A 232 -9.03 10.00 -8.17
N MET A 233 -8.95 11.30 -7.94
CA MET A 233 -10.07 12.11 -7.50
C MET A 233 -9.96 13.52 -8.09
N GLY A 234 -10.88 13.89 -8.97
CA GLY A 234 -10.86 15.18 -9.66
C GLY A 234 -9.60 15.33 -10.52
N ASP A 235 -8.78 16.32 -10.20
CA ASP A 235 -7.54 16.58 -10.93
C ASP A 235 -6.36 15.71 -10.45
N ARG A 236 -6.49 15.07 -9.29
CA ARG A 236 -5.45 14.21 -8.74
C ARG A 236 -5.59 12.81 -9.34
N VAL A 237 -4.52 12.35 -9.98
CA VAL A 237 -4.41 11.01 -10.55
C VAL A 237 -3.29 10.23 -9.90
N SER A 238 -3.30 8.91 -10.08
CA SER A 238 -2.30 8.01 -9.50
C SER A 238 -0.88 8.35 -9.94
N GLY A 239 -0.02 8.73 -9.01
CA GLY A 239 1.41 8.95 -9.25
C GLY A 239 2.12 7.70 -9.76
N SER A 240 1.69 6.52 -9.34
CA SER A 240 2.22 5.24 -9.84
C SER A 240 1.91 5.03 -11.33
N LEU A 241 0.73 5.46 -11.79
CA LEU A 241 0.36 5.40 -13.21
C LEU A 241 1.25 6.34 -14.04
N MET A 242 1.39 7.60 -13.62
CA MET A 242 2.22 8.58 -14.31
C MET A 242 3.69 8.13 -14.38
N LEU A 243 4.22 7.61 -13.28
CA LEU A 243 5.57 7.06 -13.21
C LEU A 243 5.76 5.88 -14.17
N HIS A 244 4.78 4.97 -14.24
CA HIS A 244 4.81 3.83 -15.15
C HIS A 244 4.81 4.29 -16.62
N VAL A 245 3.94 5.24 -16.98
CA VAL A 245 3.88 5.80 -18.34
C VAL A 245 5.21 6.49 -18.69
N GLN A 246 5.76 7.29 -17.78
CA GLN A 246 7.05 7.95 -17.99
C GLN A 246 8.20 6.96 -18.23
N ALA A 247 8.30 5.94 -17.39
CA ALA A 247 9.36 4.94 -17.45
C ALA A 247 9.33 4.12 -18.75
N ARG A 248 8.14 3.85 -19.28
CA ARG A 248 7.98 2.98 -20.45
C ARG A 248 7.89 3.72 -21.78
N PHE A 249 7.28 4.89 -21.79
CA PHE A 249 6.92 5.60 -23.00
C PHE A 249 7.52 7.02 -23.08
N GLY A 250 8.20 7.46 -22.02
CA GLY A 250 8.88 8.74 -21.99
C GLY A 250 8.00 9.93 -21.58
N GLU A 251 8.59 11.12 -21.56
CA GLU A 251 7.98 12.36 -21.06
C GLU A 251 6.79 12.84 -21.91
N ASP A 252 6.90 12.71 -23.24
CA ASP A 252 5.83 13.13 -24.14
C ASP A 252 4.58 12.28 -23.99
N ALA A 253 4.73 11.01 -23.62
CA ALA A 253 3.62 10.13 -23.30
C ALA A 253 2.87 10.57 -22.03
N VAL A 254 3.59 11.10 -21.02
CA VAL A 254 2.97 11.66 -19.81
C VAL A 254 2.18 12.93 -20.14
N ARG A 255 2.69 13.81 -21.02
CA ARG A 255 1.91 14.94 -21.55
C ARG A 255 0.68 14.46 -22.31
N GLY A 256 0.84 13.41 -23.15
CA GLY A 256 -0.26 12.76 -23.86
C GLY A 256 -1.34 12.24 -22.90
N LEU A 257 -0.93 11.61 -21.80
CA LEU A 257 -1.86 11.19 -20.74
C LEU A 257 -2.59 12.39 -20.14
N GLY A 258 -1.90 13.50 -19.87
CA GLY A 258 -2.51 14.73 -19.36
C GLY A 258 -3.57 15.29 -20.32
N ARG A 259 -3.30 15.32 -21.63
CA ARG A 259 -4.27 15.73 -22.66
C ARG A 259 -5.49 14.82 -22.70
N ASN A 260 -5.29 13.51 -22.56
CA ASN A 260 -6.34 12.51 -22.75
C ASN A 260 -7.21 12.31 -21.52
N VAL A 261 -6.66 12.52 -20.33
CA VAL A 261 -7.41 12.34 -19.08
C VAL A 261 -8.41 13.50 -18.89
N ARG A 262 -9.68 13.13 -18.76
CA ARG A 262 -10.76 14.05 -18.39
C ARG A 262 -10.73 14.33 -16.91
N SER A 263 -10.63 13.27 -16.09
CA SER A 263 -10.60 13.37 -14.61
C SER A 263 -10.04 12.12 -13.97
N GLY A 264 -9.52 12.28 -12.75
CA GLY A 264 -9.35 11.17 -11.83
C GLY A 264 -10.70 10.75 -11.25
N MET A 265 -10.97 9.45 -11.23
CA MET A 265 -12.21 8.91 -10.68
C MET A 265 -11.92 7.67 -9.85
N HIS A 266 -12.65 7.53 -8.72
CA HIS A 266 -12.62 6.26 -8.03
C HIS A 266 -13.26 5.16 -8.90
N PRO A 267 -12.65 3.97 -9.05
CA PRO A 267 -13.16 2.92 -9.93
C PRO A 267 -14.63 2.56 -9.72
N SER A 268 -15.11 2.60 -8.47
CA SER A 268 -16.54 2.35 -8.19
C SER A 268 -17.47 3.41 -8.77
N GLN A 269 -17.01 4.66 -8.93
CA GLN A 269 -17.78 5.72 -9.59
C GLN A 269 -17.86 5.48 -11.10
N VAL A 270 -16.72 5.09 -11.70
CA VAL A 270 -16.69 4.72 -13.12
C VAL A 270 -17.72 3.61 -13.40
N ILE A 271 -17.70 2.53 -12.60
CA ILE A 271 -18.63 1.41 -12.76
C ILE A 271 -20.09 1.84 -12.64
N LYS A 272 -20.41 2.76 -11.71
CA LYS A 272 -21.78 3.28 -11.57
C LYS A 272 -22.26 4.01 -12.82
N HIS A 273 -21.37 4.67 -13.54
CA HIS A 273 -21.67 5.49 -14.69
C HIS A 273 -21.64 4.74 -16.02
N LEU A 274 -20.97 3.57 -16.11
CA LEU A 274 -20.89 2.76 -17.32
C LEU A 274 -22.28 2.46 -17.90
N GLY A 275 -22.44 2.67 -19.20
CA GLY A 275 -23.69 2.42 -19.94
C GLY A 275 -24.85 3.34 -19.59
N THR A 276 -24.63 4.39 -18.79
CA THR A 276 -25.71 5.35 -18.38
C THR A 276 -25.77 6.59 -19.28
N GLY A 277 -24.76 6.81 -20.13
CA GLY A 277 -24.63 8.06 -20.89
C GLY A 277 -24.37 9.29 -20.01
N HIS A 278 -23.93 9.11 -18.76
CA HIS A 278 -23.66 10.22 -17.84
C HIS A 278 -22.63 11.20 -18.45
N PRO A 279 -22.87 12.52 -18.41
CA PRO A 279 -22.00 13.50 -19.07
C PRO A 279 -20.53 13.47 -18.62
N SER A 280 -20.27 13.03 -17.38
CA SER A 280 -18.91 12.89 -16.85
C SER A 280 -18.25 11.56 -17.21
N SER A 281 -18.95 10.63 -17.85
CA SER A 281 -18.39 9.32 -18.19
C SER A 281 -17.44 9.46 -19.38
N PRO A 282 -16.19 9.01 -19.22
CA PRO A 282 -15.26 8.87 -20.34
C PRO A 282 -15.54 7.58 -21.10
N ALA A 283 -15.09 7.53 -22.36
CA ALA A 283 -15.19 6.30 -23.15
C ALA A 283 -14.27 5.19 -22.65
N VAL A 284 -13.15 5.55 -22.06
CA VAL A 284 -12.14 4.60 -21.56
C VAL A 284 -11.80 4.92 -20.12
N ALA A 285 -11.68 3.88 -19.28
CA ALA A 285 -11.15 4.02 -17.93
C ALA A 285 -9.97 3.07 -17.70
N VAL A 286 -8.92 3.55 -17.04
CA VAL A 286 -7.81 2.73 -16.56
C VAL A 286 -8.06 2.45 -15.08
N MET A 287 -8.19 1.18 -14.72
CA MET A 287 -8.54 0.81 -13.34
C MET A 287 -7.96 -0.55 -12.93
N PRO A 288 -7.89 -0.84 -11.62
CA PRO A 288 -7.50 -2.17 -11.13
C PRO A 288 -8.40 -3.26 -11.70
N TRP A 289 -7.81 -4.37 -12.07
CA TRP A 289 -8.48 -5.50 -12.70
C TRP A 289 -9.68 -6.04 -11.92
N PHE A 290 -9.62 -6.05 -10.59
CA PHE A 290 -10.78 -6.36 -9.73
C PHE A 290 -12.03 -5.55 -10.12
N PHE A 291 -11.88 -4.24 -10.25
CA PHE A 291 -13.00 -3.38 -10.61
C PHE A 291 -13.44 -3.56 -12.06
N ALA A 292 -12.49 -3.80 -12.96
CA ALA A 292 -12.79 -4.11 -14.35
C ALA A 292 -13.66 -5.38 -14.49
N ARG A 293 -13.39 -6.41 -13.69
CA ARG A 293 -14.21 -7.63 -13.64
C ARG A 293 -15.63 -7.36 -13.14
N LEU A 294 -15.81 -6.45 -12.19
CA LEU A 294 -17.15 -6.04 -11.74
C LEU A 294 -17.91 -5.27 -12.83
N ALA A 295 -17.20 -4.46 -13.65
CA ALA A 295 -17.76 -3.75 -14.77
C ALA A 295 -18.27 -4.73 -15.84
N ASP A 296 -17.45 -5.72 -16.20
CA ASP A 296 -17.76 -6.76 -17.19
C ASP A 296 -19.04 -7.56 -16.84
N ILE A 297 -19.25 -7.84 -15.56
CA ILE A 297 -20.40 -8.63 -15.08
C ILE A 297 -21.69 -7.77 -15.02
N ARG A 298 -21.58 -6.49 -14.66
CA ARG A 298 -22.74 -5.67 -14.26
C ARG A 298 -23.22 -4.68 -15.32
N ARG A 299 -22.38 -4.34 -16.29
CA ARG A 299 -22.61 -3.27 -17.26
C ARG A 299 -22.10 -3.65 -18.66
N PRO A 300 -22.68 -3.09 -19.72
CA PRO A 300 -22.17 -3.28 -21.08
C PRO A 300 -20.83 -2.54 -21.22
N ALA A 301 -19.74 -3.20 -20.84
CA ALA A 301 -18.40 -2.69 -20.94
C ALA A 301 -17.50 -3.76 -21.57
N THR A 302 -16.45 -3.32 -22.26
CA THR A 302 -15.41 -4.21 -22.78
C THR A 302 -14.16 -4.05 -21.92
N VAL A 303 -13.74 -5.12 -21.27
CA VAL A 303 -12.44 -5.16 -20.59
C VAL A 303 -11.36 -5.46 -21.62
N VAL A 304 -10.39 -4.58 -21.74
CA VAL A 304 -9.27 -4.71 -22.67
C VAL A 304 -7.98 -4.91 -21.86
N TRP A 305 -7.30 -6.01 -22.16
CA TRP A 305 -5.95 -6.26 -21.66
C TRP A 305 -4.95 -5.65 -22.66
N PRO A 306 -4.14 -4.64 -22.27
CA PRO A 306 -3.19 -4.01 -23.18
C PRO A 306 -2.20 -5.03 -23.74
N ARG A 307 -2.05 -5.12 -25.06
CA ARG A 307 -1.13 -6.07 -25.71
C ARG A 307 0.35 -5.78 -25.43
N ASP A 308 0.67 -4.52 -25.11
CA ASP A 308 1.99 -4.08 -24.67
C ASP A 308 2.24 -4.26 -23.16
N GLY A 309 1.31 -4.94 -22.49
CA GLY A 309 1.37 -5.35 -21.08
C GLY A 309 0.49 -4.50 -20.16
N ALA A 310 -0.38 -5.16 -19.42
CA ALA A 310 -1.14 -4.52 -18.36
C ALA A 310 -0.19 -4.01 -17.26
N MET A 311 -0.39 -2.78 -16.81
CA MET A 311 0.43 -2.19 -15.76
C MET A 311 0.30 -3.02 -14.48
N ALA A 312 1.42 -3.45 -13.94
CA ALA A 312 1.48 -4.27 -12.74
C ALA A 312 2.35 -3.61 -11.68
N MET A 313 1.93 -3.73 -10.43
CA MET A 313 2.62 -3.18 -9.27
C MET A 313 2.70 -4.21 -8.15
N PRO A 314 3.83 -4.30 -7.42
CA PRO A 314 3.96 -5.24 -6.32
C PRO A 314 3.04 -4.85 -5.16
N PHE A 315 2.47 -5.85 -4.52
CA PHE A 315 1.87 -5.80 -3.20
C PHE A 315 2.77 -6.61 -2.27
N PHE A 316 3.37 -5.97 -1.29
CA PHE A 316 4.49 -6.51 -0.51
C PHE A 316 4.34 -6.24 0.98
N GLN A 317 5.15 -6.95 1.77
CA GLN A 317 5.38 -6.67 3.18
C GLN A 317 6.86 -6.39 3.45
N LEU A 318 7.10 -5.51 4.42
CA LEU A 318 8.37 -5.28 5.10
C LEU A 318 8.24 -5.81 6.53
N VAL A 319 9.19 -6.59 7.00
CA VAL A 319 9.19 -7.22 8.32
C VAL A 319 10.41 -6.76 9.07
N LYS A 320 10.28 -6.10 10.23
CA LYS A 320 11.41 -5.69 11.04
C LYS A 320 12.27 -6.87 11.44
N ARG A 321 13.58 -6.68 11.46
CA ARG A 321 14.54 -7.65 11.95
C ARG A 321 14.58 -7.65 13.48
N GLY A 322 14.81 -8.82 14.07
CA GLY A 322 14.98 -8.95 15.53
C GLY A 322 13.68 -8.92 16.33
N GLY A 323 12.54 -9.02 15.65
CA GLY A 323 11.25 -9.24 16.30
C GLY A 323 11.11 -10.64 16.90
N PRO A 324 10.06 -10.88 17.69
CA PRO A 324 9.80 -12.19 18.28
C PRO A 324 9.42 -13.21 17.20
N GLU A 325 9.54 -14.51 17.50
CA GLU A 325 9.21 -15.60 16.59
C GLU A 325 7.75 -15.53 16.07
N SER A 326 6.84 -14.98 16.88
CA SER A 326 5.44 -14.72 16.49
C SER A 326 5.34 -13.77 15.28
N LEU A 327 6.25 -12.80 15.12
CA LEU A 327 6.32 -11.92 13.96
C LEU A 327 6.69 -12.70 12.69
N ASP A 328 7.67 -13.60 12.79
CA ASP A 328 8.07 -14.43 11.66
C ASP A 328 6.95 -15.38 11.23
N ARG A 329 6.24 -15.98 12.19
CA ARG A 329 5.06 -16.81 11.92
C ARG A 329 3.95 -16.00 11.24
N PHE A 330 3.66 -14.80 11.74
CA PHE A 330 2.67 -13.89 11.14
C PHE A 330 3.04 -13.54 9.70
N ALA A 331 4.28 -13.11 9.48
CA ALA A 331 4.79 -12.79 8.16
C ALA A 331 4.77 -13.99 7.19
N ALA A 332 5.09 -15.19 7.68
CA ALA A 332 5.02 -16.42 6.90
C ALA A 332 3.58 -16.79 6.52
N HIS A 333 2.61 -16.57 7.43
CA HIS A 333 1.18 -16.76 7.12
C HIS A 333 0.71 -15.85 5.99
N LEU A 334 1.13 -14.57 5.98
CA LEU A 334 0.80 -13.64 4.90
C LEU A 334 1.37 -14.05 3.53
N GLU A 335 2.49 -14.75 3.51
CA GLU A 335 3.06 -15.33 2.29
C GLU A 335 2.45 -16.68 1.93
N GLY A 336 1.63 -17.23 2.80
CA GLY A 336 1.05 -18.56 2.69
C GLY A 336 -0.08 -18.67 1.66
N PRO A 337 -0.53 -19.92 1.40
CA PRO A 337 -1.53 -20.19 0.37
C PRO A 337 -2.92 -19.65 0.74
N GLU A 338 -3.25 -19.49 2.00
CA GLU A 338 -4.55 -18.97 2.46
C GLU A 338 -4.73 -17.51 2.03
N VAL A 339 -3.80 -16.64 2.44
CA VAL A 339 -3.78 -15.23 2.04
C VAL A 339 -3.59 -15.10 0.52
N GLY A 340 -2.76 -15.97 -0.06
CA GLY A 340 -2.59 -16.04 -1.51
C GLY A 340 -3.90 -16.31 -2.25
N ARG A 341 -4.75 -17.22 -1.76
CA ARG A 341 -6.09 -17.48 -2.33
C ARG A 341 -7.02 -16.29 -2.17
N VAL A 342 -6.98 -15.59 -1.03
CA VAL A 342 -7.73 -14.35 -0.82
C VAL A 342 -7.34 -13.30 -1.86
N CYS A 343 -6.05 -13.06 -2.06
CA CYS A 343 -5.55 -12.11 -3.06
C CYS A 343 -5.97 -12.52 -4.48
N SER A 344 -5.69 -13.76 -4.90
CA SER A 344 -6.00 -14.25 -6.24
C SER A 344 -7.51 -14.29 -6.52
N GLY A 345 -8.33 -14.60 -5.51
CA GLY A 345 -9.80 -14.55 -5.62
C GLY A 345 -10.33 -13.13 -5.85
N ALA A 346 -9.61 -12.11 -5.40
CA ALA A 346 -9.88 -10.71 -5.66
C ALA A 346 -9.13 -10.17 -6.90
N PHE A 347 -8.62 -11.01 -7.77
CA PHE A 347 -7.86 -10.65 -8.97
C PHE A 347 -6.55 -9.90 -8.70
N PHE A 348 -5.92 -10.19 -7.56
CA PHE A 348 -4.55 -9.82 -7.25
C PHE A 348 -3.70 -11.10 -7.25
N PRO A 349 -3.14 -11.50 -8.39
CA PRO A 349 -2.39 -12.75 -8.50
C PRO A 349 -1.33 -12.90 -7.42
N SER A 350 -1.39 -14.01 -6.68
CA SER A 350 -0.44 -14.31 -5.60
C SER A 350 0.87 -14.88 -6.15
N LEU A 351 1.97 -14.51 -5.49
CA LEU A 351 3.28 -15.12 -5.79
C LEU A 351 3.43 -16.55 -5.24
N HIS A 352 2.49 -17.02 -4.41
CA HIS A 352 2.60 -18.38 -3.86
C HIS A 352 2.49 -19.43 -4.96
N PRO A 353 3.43 -20.40 -5.05
CA PRO A 353 3.48 -21.37 -6.16
C PRO A 353 2.23 -22.23 -6.27
N ASP A 354 1.62 -22.60 -5.15
CA ASP A 354 0.48 -23.52 -5.09
C ASP A 354 -0.89 -22.81 -5.17
N VAL A 355 -0.90 -21.51 -5.39
CA VAL A 355 -2.15 -20.74 -5.52
C VAL A 355 -2.51 -20.59 -7.00
N PRO A 356 -3.73 -20.95 -7.43
CA PRO A 356 -4.15 -20.72 -8.80
C PRO A 356 -4.01 -19.25 -9.20
N CYS A 357 -3.37 -19.00 -10.33
CA CYS A 357 -3.22 -17.66 -10.88
C CYS A 357 -4.42 -17.32 -11.76
N PRO A 358 -5.13 -16.21 -11.51
CA PRO A 358 -6.31 -15.84 -12.29
C PRO A 358 -6.00 -15.21 -13.64
N LEU A 359 -4.72 -15.02 -13.99
CA LEU A 359 -4.32 -14.37 -15.25
C LEU A 359 -4.90 -15.07 -16.47
N PRO A 360 -5.43 -14.34 -17.47
CA PRO A 360 -5.74 -14.89 -18.77
C PRO A 360 -4.51 -15.52 -19.42
N GLN A 361 -4.72 -16.56 -20.25
CA GLN A 361 -3.63 -17.34 -20.83
C GLN A 361 -2.65 -16.50 -21.68
N GLU A 362 -3.15 -15.47 -22.37
CA GLU A 362 -2.35 -14.58 -23.24
C GLU A 362 -2.02 -13.23 -22.54
N ALA A 363 -2.29 -13.12 -21.24
CA ALA A 363 -2.05 -11.90 -20.53
C ALA A 363 -0.54 -11.59 -20.43
N SER A 364 -0.16 -10.40 -20.84
CA SER A 364 1.17 -9.85 -20.58
C SER A 364 1.12 -8.79 -19.49
N LEU A 365 2.14 -8.74 -18.65
CA LEU A 365 2.29 -7.76 -17.60
C LEU A 365 3.47 -6.85 -17.87
N ALA A 366 3.36 -5.62 -17.43
CA ALA A 366 4.40 -4.64 -17.50
C ALA A 366 4.59 -3.97 -16.15
N TRP A 367 5.79 -4.03 -15.59
CA TRP A 367 6.14 -3.35 -14.35
C TRP A 367 7.58 -2.81 -14.42
N LEU A 368 7.96 -1.98 -13.46
CA LEU A 368 9.26 -1.29 -13.53
C LEU A 368 10.46 -2.23 -13.33
N GLY A 369 10.30 -3.25 -12.50
CA GLY A 369 11.41 -4.13 -12.13
C GLY A 369 12.25 -3.59 -10.96
N TRP A 370 12.84 -4.49 -10.19
CA TRP A 370 13.65 -4.13 -9.01
C TRP A 370 14.89 -3.33 -9.37
N ASP A 371 15.54 -3.61 -10.51
CA ASP A 371 16.72 -2.87 -10.96
C ASP A 371 16.37 -1.41 -11.26
N TYR A 372 15.27 -1.18 -11.98
CA TYR A 372 14.81 0.19 -12.23
C TYR A 372 14.48 0.93 -10.93
N ILE A 373 13.76 0.29 -10.01
CA ILE A 373 13.37 0.87 -8.72
C ILE A 373 14.61 1.26 -7.90
N ARG A 374 15.66 0.42 -7.89
CA ARG A 374 16.87 0.68 -7.12
C ARG A 374 17.82 1.69 -7.76
N GLN A 375 17.82 1.79 -9.08
CA GLN A 375 18.73 2.66 -9.82
C GLN A 375 18.20 4.08 -10.02
N ASN A 376 16.90 4.32 -9.76
CA ASN A 376 16.27 5.60 -10.05
C ASN A 376 15.65 6.25 -8.80
N ASP A 377 15.70 7.56 -8.73
CA ASP A 377 14.97 8.33 -7.72
C ASP A 377 13.49 8.43 -8.12
N LEU A 378 12.68 7.47 -7.62
CA LEU A 378 11.26 7.44 -7.93
C LEU A 378 10.50 8.68 -7.41
N ALA A 379 10.95 9.32 -6.33
CA ALA A 379 10.36 10.55 -5.83
C ALA A 379 10.56 11.71 -6.82
N ALA A 380 11.79 11.86 -7.34
CA ALA A 380 12.08 12.87 -8.35
C ALA A 380 11.31 12.60 -9.65
N LEU A 381 11.27 11.34 -10.10
CA LEU A 381 10.53 10.94 -11.30
C LEU A 381 9.02 11.18 -11.14
N ARG A 382 8.42 10.88 -9.97
CA ARG A 382 6.99 11.17 -9.74
C ARG A 382 6.69 12.66 -9.77
N ARG A 383 7.55 13.50 -9.17
CA ARG A 383 7.40 14.96 -9.27
C ARG A 383 7.46 15.41 -10.72
N ARG A 384 8.48 14.96 -11.45
CA ARG A 384 8.64 15.27 -12.88
C ARG A 384 7.43 14.82 -13.71
N ALA A 385 6.92 13.59 -13.48
CA ALA A 385 5.74 13.07 -14.16
C ALA A 385 4.49 13.90 -13.85
N SER A 386 4.32 14.36 -12.60
CA SER A 386 3.21 15.24 -12.22
C SER A 386 3.26 16.57 -12.98
N ASP A 387 4.44 17.22 -13.06
CA ASP A 387 4.61 18.49 -13.79
C ASP A 387 4.28 18.33 -15.27
N LEU A 388 4.75 17.24 -15.89
CA LEU A 388 4.49 16.92 -17.29
C LEU A 388 3.01 16.62 -17.56
N TYR A 389 2.35 15.91 -16.66
CA TYR A 389 0.93 15.61 -16.73
C TYR A 389 0.10 16.90 -16.67
N GLU A 390 0.39 17.81 -15.72
CA GLU A 390 -0.30 19.09 -15.60
C GLU A 390 -0.03 19.99 -16.82
N ALA A 391 1.19 20.00 -17.36
CA ALA A 391 1.49 20.70 -18.61
C ALA A 391 0.61 20.17 -19.75
N GLY A 392 0.48 18.86 -19.93
CA GLY A 392 -0.38 18.24 -20.93
C GLY A 392 -1.87 18.56 -20.72
N ARG A 393 -2.33 18.68 -19.47
CA ARG A 393 -3.71 19.08 -19.16
C ARG A 393 -4.01 20.51 -19.57
N GLY A 394 -3.03 21.41 -19.46
CA GLY A 394 -3.14 22.81 -19.86
C GLY A 394 -3.14 23.04 -21.37
N GLU A 395 -2.70 22.07 -22.16
CA GLU A 395 -2.72 22.16 -23.62
C GLU A 395 -4.17 22.10 -24.15
N ALA A 396 -4.49 22.99 -25.11
CA ALA A 396 -5.79 22.97 -25.75
C ALA A 396 -6.03 21.62 -26.46
N PRO A 397 -7.26 21.10 -26.50
CA PRO A 397 -7.55 19.94 -27.33
C PRO A 397 -7.24 20.26 -28.79
N ALA A 398 -6.51 19.36 -29.44
CA ALA A 398 -6.15 19.48 -30.83
C ALA A 398 -7.38 19.31 -31.75
#